data_4ead035c4eab2d2d116e26d9f0dbf9ed
#
_entry.id   4ead035c4eab2d2d116e26d9f0dbf9ed
#
_cell.length_a   1.000
_cell.length_b   1.000
_cell.length_c   1.000
_cell.angle_alpha   90.00
_cell.angle_beta   90.00
_cell.angle_gamma   90.00
#
_symmetry.space_group_name_H-M   'P 1'
#
loop_
_entity.id
_entity.type
_entity.pdbx_description
1 polymer ?
#
loop_
_entity_poly.entity_id
_entity_poly.type
_entity_poly.pdbx_seq_one_letter_code
_entity_poly.pdbx_strand_id
1 'polypeptide(L)'
;MGMKVAKFGGSSLADAAQFKKVREILLSDEDRRIVVPSAPGKRAATDIKVTDLFYQCNRLAASGSDFASAFDTIRARYHGIAQELGLTVDLDGYLDEVSRNIQLGAGADYAASRGEYLNGILLADYLGWDFVDPQQGIFFDEEGRLDSDKTQEKLSALLAGHERAVVPGFYGCDTHGNV
;
A
#
# COMPACT_ATOMS: atom_id res chain seq x y z
N MET A 1 0.01 -29.03 5.32
CA MET A 1 0.52 -27.67 5.59
C MET A 1 -0.36 -26.72 4.81
N GLY A 2 -0.99 -25.78 5.47
CA GLY A 2 -1.91 -24.83 4.83
C GLY A 2 -1.26 -23.46 4.69
N MET A 3 -1.44 -22.79 3.55
CA MET A 3 -0.99 -21.40 3.36
C MET A 3 -1.78 -20.47 4.30
N LYS A 4 -1.07 -19.59 5.02
CA LYS A 4 -1.63 -18.57 5.92
C LYS A 4 -1.49 -17.20 5.32
N VAL A 5 -2.55 -16.41 5.43
CA VAL A 5 -2.55 -14.98 5.12
C VAL A 5 -2.41 -14.22 6.44
N ALA A 6 -1.45 -13.31 6.53
CA ALA A 6 -1.22 -12.45 7.69
C ALA A 6 -1.55 -10.99 7.35
N LYS A 7 -2.45 -10.36 8.10
CA LYS A 7 -2.81 -8.96 7.92
C LYS A 7 -2.23 -8.10 9.04
N PHE A 8 -1.58 -6.99 8.67
CA PHE A 8 -1.04 -6.01 9.62
C PHE A 8 -1.70 -4.65 9.42
N GLY A 9 -2.25 -4.11 10.51
CA GLY A 9 -2.83 -2.78 10.53
C GLY A 9 -1.77 -1.68 10.59
N GLY A 10 -2.20 -0.43 10.40
CA GLY A 10 -1.30 0.71 10.29
C GLY A 10 -0.38 0.93 11.51
N SER A 11 -0.86 0.69 12.73
CA SER A 11 -0.02 0.80 13.93
C SER A 11 1.11 -0.23 13.98
N SER A 12 0.92 -1.39 13.36
CA SER A 12 1.96 -2.43 13.23
C SER A 12 2.97 -2.13 12.12
N LEU A 13 2.76 -1.08 11.34
CA LEU A 13 3.61 -0.65 10.22
C LEU A 13 3.87 0.86 10.27
N ALA A 14 3.83 1.45 11.48
CA ALA A 14 3.95 2.89 11.65
C ALA A 14 5.36 3.43 11.41
N ASP A 15 6.38 2.61 11.61
CA ASP A 15 7.80 2.96 11.50
C ASP A 15 8.67 1.72 11.25
N ALA A 16 9.96 1.93 11.05
CA ALA A 16 10.92 0.86 10.79
C ALA A 16 11.03 -0.16 11.94
N ALA A 17 10.86 0.27 13.19
CA ALA A 17 10.89 -0.65 14.33
C ALA A 17 9.72 -1.63 14.30
N GLN A 18 8.56 -1.16 13.87
CA GLN A 18 7.39 -2.03 13.68
C GLN A 18 7.56 -2.97 12.46
N PHE A 19 8.13 -2.51 11.36
CA PHE A 19 8.48 -3.38 10.22
C PHE A 19 9.40 -4.54 10.64
N LYS A 20 10.39 -4.28 11.49
CA LYS A 20 11.28 -5.33 12.02
C LYS A 20 10.49 -6.40 12.78
N LYS A 21 9.55 -5.99 13.65
CA LYS A 21 8.67 -6.92 14.38
C LYS A 21 7.77 -7.72 13.44
N VAL A 22 7.18 -7.06 12.43
CA VAL A 22 6.37 -7.72 11.42
C VAL A 22 7.17 -8.80 10.69
N ARG A 23 8.41 -8.49 10.30
CA ARG A 23 9.31 -9.48 9.68
C ARG A 23 9.57 -10.68 10.59
N GLU A 24 9.87 -10.45 11.87
CA GLU A 24 10.08 -11.53 12.85
C GLU A 24 8.82 -12.43 12.96
N ILE A 25 7.64 -11.82 13.05
CA ILE A 25 6.36 -12.57 13.10
C ILE A 25 6.17 -13.38 11.81
N LEU A 26 6.39 -12.80 10.65
CA LEU A 26 6.20 -13.50 9.38
C LEU A 26 7.17 -14.68 9.24
N LEU A 27 8.43 -14.49 9.57
CA LEU A 27 9.46 -15.52 9.44
C LEU A 27 9.40 -16.61 10.51
N SER A 28 8.69 -16.40 11.62
CA SER A 28 8.52 -17.41 12.67
C SER A 28 7.57 -18.57 12.29
N ASP A 29 6.94 -18.50 11.12
CA ASP A 29 6.01 -19.52 10.63
C ASP A 29 6.04 -19.55 9.10
N GLU A 30 6.61 -20.61 8.54
CA GLU A 30 6.80 -20.77 7.09
C GLU A 30 5.50 -20.87 6.29
N ASP A 31 4.38 -21.18 6.94
CA ASP A 31 3.06 -21.18 6.31
C ASP A 31 2.52 -19.77 6.07
N ARG A 32 3.07 -18.72 6.68
CA ARG A 32 2.71 -17.31 6.42
C ARG A 32 3.35 -16.84 5.13
N ARG A 33 2.67 -17.07 4.03
CA ARG A 33 3.20 -16.81 2.69
C ARG A 33 2.63 -15.55 2.04
N ILE A 34 1.45 -15.13 2.46
CA ILE A 34 0.81 -13.90 1.97
C ILE A 34 0.69 -12.92 3.12
N VAL A 35 1.16 -11.69 2.91
CA VAL A 35 1.00 -10.61 3.87
C VAL A 35 0.20 -9.46 3.27
N VAL A 36 -0.74 -8.94 4.07
CA VAL A 36 -1.62 -7.84 3.69
C VAL A 36 -1.31 -6.63 4.58
N PRO A 37 -0.47 -5.69 4.13
CA PRO A 37 -0.16 -4.47 4.88
C PRO A 37 -1.23 -3.41 4.68
N SER A 38 -1.45 -2.59 5.72
CA SER A 38 -2.11 -1.28 5.64
C SER A 38 -1.08 -0.16 5.41
N ALA A 39 -1.55 1.06 5.14
CA ALA A 39 -0.73 2.26 5.17
C ALA A 39 -0.06 2.46 6.54
N PRO A 40 1.05 3.21 6.63
CA PRO A 40 1.69 3.52 7.90
C PRO A 40 0.75 4.25 8.86
N GLY A 41 0.54 3.70 10.05
CA GLY A 41 -0.24 4.33 11.10
C GLY A 41 0.47 5.51 11.77
N LYS A 42 -0.17 6.09 12.77
CA LYS A 42 0.42 7.14 13.59
C LYS A 42 1.54 6.57 14.46
N ARG A 43 2.67 7.28 14.57
CA ARG A 43 3.77 6.99 15.51
C ARG A 43 3.48 7.56 16.91
N ALA A 44 2.70 8.66 16.93
CA ALA A 44 2.28 9.36 18.16
C ALA A 44 0.89 9.94 17.99
N ALA A 45 0.27 10.36 19.09
CA ALA A 45 -1.08 10.96 19.08
C ALA A 45 -1.17 12.22 18.20
N THR A 46 -0.08 12.97 18.10
CA THR A 46 0.03 14.22 17.31
C THR A 46 0.29 13.97 15.80
N ASP A 47 0.60 12.73 15.41
CA ASP A 47 0.83 12.40 14.01
C ASP A 47 -0.46 12.50 13.19
N ILE A 48 -0.32 12.89 11.94
CA ILE A 48 -1.41 12.81 10.95
C ILE A 48 -1.33 11.44 10.27
N LYS A 49 -2.46 10.80 10.02
CA LYS A 49 -2.48 9.56 9.24
C LYS A 49 -2.05 9.83 7.81
N VAL A 50 -1.25 8.94 7.26
CA VAL A 50 -0.80 9.06 5.87
C VAL A 50 -1.98 9.10 4.89
N THR A 51 -3.02 8.30 5.14
CA THR A 51 -4.25 8.32 4.33
C THR A 51 -4.94 9.69 4.35
N ASP A 52 -4.98 10.37 5.52
CA ASP A 52 -5.57 11.70 5.64
C ASP A 52 -4.76 12.74 4.85
N LEU A 53 -3.42 12.60 4.81
CA LEU A 53 -2.54 13.45 3.99
C LEU A 53 -2.79 13.23 2.50
N PHE A 54 -2.98 11.98 2.04
CA PHE A 54 -3.33 11.71 0.65
C PHE A 54 -4.68 12.31 0.26
N TYR A 55 -5.71 12.20 1.12
CA TYR A 55 -6.99 12.88 0.90
C TYR A 55 -6.82 14.41 0.86
N GLN A 56 -5.93 14.96 1.68
CA GLN A 56 -5.62 16.40 1.64
C GLN A 56 -4.99 16.80 0.31
N CYS A 57 -4.00 16.03 -0.17
CA CYS A 57 -3.37 16.28 -1.48
C CYS A 57 -4.41 16.26 -2.61
N ASN A 58 -5.29 15.25 -2.61
CA ASN A 58 -6.35 15.15 -3.63
C ASN A 58 -7.32 16.35 -3.60
N ARG A 59 -7.76 16.77 -2.41
CA ARG A 59 -8.65 17.95 -2.28
C ARG A 59 -7.98 19.23 -2.77
N LEU A 60 -6.71 19.44 -2.43
CA LEU A 60 -5.94 20.59 -2.88
C LEU A 60 -5.76 20.58 -4.40
N ALA A 61 -5.36 19.46 -4.98
CA ALA A 61 -5.22 19.31 -6.42
C ALA A 61 -6.55 19.57 -7.15
N ALA A 62 -7.66 19.02 -6.67
CA ALA A 62 -8.99 19.22 -7.24
C ALA A 62 -9.46 20.68 -7.21
N SER A 63 -8.99 21.47 -6.23
CA SER A 63 -9.26 22.92 -6.15
C SER A 63 -8.24 23.78 -6.93
N GLY A 64 -7.29 23.17 -7.61
CA GLY A 64 -6.20 23.89 -8.28
C GLY A 64 -5.18 24.51 -7.31
N SER A 65 -5.18 24.10 -6.05
CA SER A 65 -4.26 24.58 -5.03
C SER A 65 -3.01 23.72 -4.97
N ASP A 66 -1.90 24.30 -4.51
CA ASP A 66 -0.66 23.56 -4.29
C ASP A 66 -0.77 22.61 -3.12
N PHE A 67 -0.35 21.36 -3.31
CA PHE A 67 -0.33 20.33 -2.28
C PHE A 67 1.11 19.87 -1.91
N ALA A 68 2.13 20.51 -2.42
CA ALA A 68 3.53 20.13 -2.22
C ALA A 68 3.88 19.91 -0.73
N SER A 69 3.52 20.83 0.14
CA SER A 69 3.82 20.73 1.58
C SER A 69 3.19 19.49 2.25
N ALA A 70 1.95 19.14 1.87
CA ALA A 70 1.30 17.93 2.38
C ALA A 70 1.98 16.67 1.82
N PHE A 71 2.35 16.69 0.54
CA PHE A 71 3.04 15.58 -0.10
C PHE A 71 4.47 15.40 0.42
N ASP A 72 5.18 16.48 0.72
CA ASP A 72 6.51 16.43 1.36
C ASP A 72 6.47 15.73 2.72
N THR A 73 5.38 15.90 3.48
CA THR A 73 5.17 15.18 4.74
C THR A 73 5.02 13.68 4.50
N ILE A 74 4.30 13.29 3.45
CA ILE A 74 4.17 11.88 3.02
C ILE A 74 5.55 11.36 2.61
N ARG A 75 6.25 12.07 1.73
CA ARG A 75 7.59 11.73 1.24
C ARG A 75 8.57 11.49 2.39
N ALA A 76 8.64 12.41 3.33
CA ALA A 76 9.50 12.31 4.51
C ALA A 76 9.17 11.07 5.36
N ARG A 77 7.88 10.71 5.46
CA ARG A 77 7.44 9.52 6.20
C ARG A 77 7.97 8.23 5.60
N TYR A 78 7.82 8.04 4.30
CA TYR A 78 8.28 6.83 3.61
C TYR A 78 9.80 6.77 3.51
N HIS A 79 10.48 7.90 3.25
CA HIS A 79 11.94 7.96 3.28
C HIS A 79 12.52 7.59 4.65
N GLY A 80 11.91 8.08 5.73
CA GLY A 80 12.34 7.70 7.08
C GLY A 80 12.31 6.18 7.30
N ILE A 81 11.21 5.52 6.90
CA ILE A 81 11.09 4.06 6.99
C ILE A 81 12.13 3.36 6.10
N ALA A 82 12.24 3.78 4.84
CA ALA A 82 13.15 3.17 3.88
C ALA A 82 14.62 3.31 4.31
N GLN A 83 15.03 4.48 4.77
CA GLN A 83 16.39 4.76 5.23
C GLN A 83 16.76 3.93 6.47
N GLU A 84 15.87 3.88 7.48
CA GLU A 84 16.13 3.12 8.71
C GLU A 84 16.14 1.61 8.49
N LEU A 85 15.48 1.11 7.44
CA LEU A 85 15.50 -0.29 7.03
C LEU A 85 16.62 -0.61 6.02
N GLY A 86 17.30 0.40 5.47
CA GLY A 86 18.35 0.23 4.47
C GLY A 86 17.80 -0.29 3.13
N LEU A 87 16.61 0.14 2.74
CA LEU A 87 15.98 -0.30 1.49
C LEU A 87 16.66 0.34 0.26
N THR A 88 16.60 -0.37 -0.86
CA THR A 88 17.25 0.04 -2.12
C THR A 88 16.24 0.32 -3.24
N VAL A 89 14.95 0.12 -2.98
CA VAL A 89 13.88 0.39 -3.94
C VAL A 89 13.88 1.86 -4.40
N ASP A 90 13.60 2.11 -5.66
CA ASP A 90 13.46 3.46 -6.22
C ASP A 90 12.17 4.13 -5.69
N LEU A 91 12.20 4.49 -4.41
CA LEU A 91 11.06 5.09 -3.73
C LEU A 91 10.69 6.45 -4.33
N ASP A 92 11.67 7.24 -4.79
CA ASP A 92 11.40 8.55 -5.40
C ASP A 92 10.62 8.40 -6.71
N GLY A 93 10.95 7.43 -7.54
CA GLY A 93 10.21 7.13 -8.76
C GLY A 93 8.73 6.85 -8.49
N TYR A 94 8.43 6.02 -7.48
CA TYR A 94 7.04 5.73 -7.07
C TYR A 94 6.33 6.95 -6.49
N LEU A 95 6.99 7.72 -5.64
CA LEU A 95 6.41 8.94 -5.05
C LEU A 95 6.12 10.00 -6.11
N ASP A 96 7.03 10.20 -7.07
CA ASP A 96 6.84 11.15 -8.16
C ASP A 96 5.70 10.75 -9.10
N GLU A 97 5.55 9.44 -9.38
CA GLU A 97 4.41 8.92 -10.12
C GLU A 97 3.08 9.18 -9.40
N VAL A 98 3.02 8.88 -8.10
CA VAL A 98 1.83 9.12 -7.27
C VAL A 98 1.47 10.61 -7.24
N SER A 99 2.45 11.49 -7.02
CA SER A 99 2.25 12.95 -7.02
C SER A 99 1.70 13.44 -8.35
N ARG A 100 2.28 12.98 -9.46
CA ARG A 100 1.84 13.32 -10.82
C ARG A 100 0.41 12.88 -11.09
N ASN A 101 0.05 11.65 -10.70
CA ASN A 101 -1.30 11.13 -10.91
C ASN A 101 -2.35 11.90 -10.08
N ILE A 102 -2.03 12.28 -8.84
CA ILE A 102 -2.90 13.16 -8.04
C ILE A 102 -3.06 14.52 -8.72
N GLN A 103 -1.97 15.12 -9.23
CA GLN A 103 -2.00 16.39 -9.96
C GLN A 103 -2.85 16.31 -11.23
N LEU A 104 -2.88 15.16 -11.89
CA LEU A 104 -3.68 14.91 -13.10
C LEU A 104 -5.15 14.54 -12.79
N GLY A 105 -5.55 14.48 -11.52
CA GLY A 105 -6.93 14.27 -11.13
C GLY A 105 -7.33 12.79 -11.00
N ALA A 106 -6.43 11.91 -10.58
CA ALA A 106 -6.68 10.48 -10.44
C ALA A 106 -7.78 10.07 -9.43
N GLY A 107 -8.35 11.03 -8.69
CA GLY A 107 -9.48 10.79 -7.79
C GLY A 107 -9.10 10.50 -6.35
N ALA A 108 -10.11 10.49 -5.48
CA ALA A 108 -9.92 10.35 -4.03
C ALA A 108 -9.54 8.92 -3.64
N ASP A 109 -10.14 7.92 -4.29
CA ASP A 109 -9.89 6.51 -4.00
C ASP A 109 -8.47 6.12 -4.42
N TYR A 110 -8.02 6.56 -5.60
CA TYR A 110 -6.62 6.44 -6.00
C TYR A 110 -5.70 7.05 -4.95
N ALA A 111 -5.90 8.32 -4.58
CA ALA A 111 -5.03 9.01 -3.63
C ALA A 111 -4.97 8.25 -2.29
N ALA A 112 -6.12 7.86 -1.73
CA ALA A 112 -6.19 7.13 -0.47
C ALA A 112 -5.45 5.80 -0.51
N SER A 113 -5.59 5.04 -1.59
CA SER A 113 -4.98 3.71 -1.77
C SER A 113 -3.44 3.75 -1.83
N ARG A 114 -2.86 4.90 -2.20
CA ARG A 114 -1.39 5.02 -2.36
C ARG A 114 -0.64 4.86 -1.04
N GLY A 115 -1.32 5.04 0.09
CA GLY A 115 -0.76 4.72 1.40
C GLY A 115 -0.41 3.24 1.54
N GLU A 116 -1.34 2.37 1.23
CA GLU A 116 -1.16 0.92 1.24
C GLU A 116 -0.20 0.45 0.14
N TYR A 117 -0.33 1.02 -1.06
CA TYR A 117 0.53 0.73 -2.21
C TYR A 117 2.00 0.95 -1.89
N LEU A 118 2.38 2.16 -1.48
CA LEU A 118 3.77 2.50 -1.15
C LEU A 118 4.29 1.67 0.03
N ASN A 119 3.46 1.46 1.05
CA ASN A 119 3.85 0.66 2.21
C ASN A 119 4.06 -0.81 1.85
N GLY A 120 3.24 -1.33 0.93
CA GLY A 120 3.40 -2.67 0.37
C GLY A 120 4.71 -2.85 -0.39
N ILE A 121 5.09 -1.85 -1.21
CA ILE A 121 6.37 -1.83 -1.93
C ILE A 121 7.54 -1.88 -0.94
N LEU A 122 7.54 -1.02 0.10
CA LEU A 122 8.60 -1.02 1.10
C LEU A 122 8.67 -2.36 1.85
N LEU A 123 7.51 -2.94 2.20
CA LEU A 123 7.49 -4.21 2.92
C LEU A 123 7.98 -5.36 2.03
N ALA A 124 7.64 -5.37 0.75
CA ALA A 124 8.10 -6.36 -0.22
C ALA A 124 9.63 -6.31 -0.36
N ASP A 125 10.21 -5.11 -0.55
CA ASP A 125 11.66 -4.92 -0.63
C ASP A 125 12.35 -5.38 0.67
N TYR A 126 11.80 -4.99 1.84
CA TYR A 126 12.36 -5.38 3.14
C TYR A 126 12.33 -6.88 3.42
N LEU A 127 11.30 -7.57 2.95
CA LEU A 127 11.17 -9.03 3.12
C LEU A 127 11.90 -9.82 2.03
N GLY A 128 12.20 -9.22 0.88
CA GLY A 128 12.63 -9.92 -0.33
C GLY A 128 11.50 -10.80 -0.91
N TRP A 129 10.25 -10.36 -0.76
CA TRP A 129 9.04 -11.03 -1.25
C TRP A 129 8.49 -10.32 -2.47
N ASP A 130 7.70 -11.04 -3.28
CA ASP A 130 7.09 -10.45 -4.45
C ASP A 130 6.00 -9.44 -4.07
N PHE A 131 6.02 -8.26 -4.70
CA PHE A 131 4.92 -7.31 -4.61
C PHE A 131 3.85 -7.66 -5.63
N VAL A 132 2.62 -7.84 -5.17
CA VAL A 132 1.44 -8.10 -6.01
C VAL A 132 0.45 -6.96 -5.84
N ASP A 133 0.26 -6.18 -6.91
CA ASP A 133 -0.68 -5.06 -6.89
C ASP A 133 -2.13 -5.57 -6.86
N PRO A 134 -2.92 -5.22 -5.84
CA PRO A 134 -4.34 -5.57 -5.75
C PRO A 134 -5.16 -5.17 -6.98
N GLN A 135 -4.79 -4.12 -7.69
CA GLN A 135 -5.45 -3.70 -8.92
C GLN A 135 -5.46 -4.79 -10.00
N GLN A 136 -4.52 -5.74 -9.95
CA GLN A 136 -4.46 -6.86 -10.89
C GLN A 136 -5.34 -8.06 -10.51
N GLY A 137 -5.80 -8.13 -9.26
CA GLY A 137 -6.48 -9.32 -8.74
C GLY A 137 -7.77 -9.07 -7.97
N ILE A 138 -8.06 -7.83 -7.55
CA ILE A 138 -9.26 -7.46 -6.78
C ILE A 138 -10.12 -6.54 -7.62
N PHE A 139 -11.37 -6.95 -7.85
CA PHE A 139 -12.28 -6.28 -8.78
C PHE A 139 -13.57 -5.85 -8.10
N PHE A 140 -14.06 -4.66 -8.51
CA PHE A 140 -15.34 -4.11 -8.11
C PHE A 140 -16.28 -4.01 -9.33
N ASP A 141 -17.57 -4.22 -9.10
CA ASP A 141 -18.61 -4.08 -10.12
C ASP A 141 -18.96 -2.60 -10.36
N GLU A 142 -19.92 -2.34 -11.28
CA GLU A 142 -20.33 -0.99 -11.63
C GLU A 142 -21.03 -0.24 -10.48
N GLU A 143 -21.52 -0.97 -9.48
CA GLU A 143 -22.11 -0.42 -8.26
C GLU A 143 -21.09 -0.25 -7.12
N GLY A 144 -19.80 -0.52 -7.37
CA GLY A 144 -18.72 -0.40 -6.38
C GLY A 144 -18.70 -1.53 -5.34
N ARG A 145 -19.35 -2.67 -5.60
CA ARG A 145 -19.34 -3.84 -4.74
C ARG A 145 -18.25 -4.80 -5.18
N LEU A 146 -17.66 -5.52 -4.23
CA LEU A 146 -16.65 -6.53 -4.55
C LEU A 146 -17.25 -7.62 -5.46
N ASP A 147 -16.67 -7.79 -6.65
CA ASP A 147 -16.92 -8.94 -7.52
C ASP A 147 -16.12 -10.14 -6.97
N SER A 148 -16.76 -10.90 -6.09
CA SER A 148 -16.11 -11.99 -5.36
C SER A 148 -15.65 -13.11 -6.28
N ASP A 149 -16.43 -13.46 -7.28
CA ASP A 149 -16.13 -14.59 -8.19
C ASP A 149 -14.94 -14.25 -9.07
N LYS A 150 -14.96 -13.09 -9.71
CA LYS A 150 -13.86 -12.59 -10.53
C LYS A 150 -12.59 -12.38 -9.70
N THR A 151 -12.73 -11.80 -8.50
CA THR A 151 -11.61 -11.59 -7.58
C THR A 151 -10.99 -12.92 -7.17
N GLN A 152 -11.78 -13.91 -6.78
CA GLN A 152 -11.27 -15.22 -6.40
C GLN A 152 -10.53 -15.90 -7.55
N GLU A 153 -11.10 -15.90 -8.75
CA GLU A 153 -10.45 -16.48 -9.93
C GLU A 153 -9.12 -15.79 -10.22
N LYS A 154 -9.13 -14.47 -10.37
CA LYS A 154 -7.95 -13.70 -10.81
C LYS A 154 -6.87 -13.64 -9.74
N LEU A 155 -7.24 -13.35 -8.50
CA LEU A 155 -6.26 -13.28 -7.40
C LEU A 155 -5.64 -14.65 -7.11
N SER A 156 -6.41 -15.73 -7.16
CA SER A 156 -5.88 -17.09 -6.97
C SER A 156 -4.90 -17.45 -8.08
N ALA A 157 -5.23 -17.16 -9.33
CA ALA A 157 -4.34 -17.40 -10.48
C ALA A 157 -3.05 -16.57 -10.37
N LEU A 158 -3.17 -15.29 -9.99
CA LEU A 158 -2.04 -14.40 -9.79
C LEU A 158 -1.11 -14.90 -8.69
N LEU A 159 -1.66 -15.26 -7.54
CA LEU A 159 -0.88 -15.72 -6.39
C LEU A 159 -0.26 -17.11 -6.57
N ALA A 160 -0.81 -17.94 -7.45
CA ALA A 160 -0.25 -19.28 -7.72
C ALA A 160 1.18 -19.23 -8.30
N GLY A 161 1.59 -18.11 -8.90
CA GLY A 161 2.94 -17.88 -9.42
C GLY A 161 3.96 -17.45 -8.37
N HIS A 162 3.55 -17.20 -7.12
CA HIS A 162 4.39 -16.63 -6.07
C HIS A 162 4.53 -17.58 -4.89
N GLU A 163 5.76 -17.80 -4.43
CA GLU A 163 5.99 -18.58 -3.21
C GLU A 163 5.57 -17.77 -1.97
N ARG A 164 5.90 -16.48 -1.97
CA ARG A 164 5.56 -15.50 -0.94
C ARG A 164 5.25 -14.16 -1.57
N ALA A 165 4.18 -13.51 -1.12
CA ALA A 165 3.75 -12.24 -1.69
C ALA A 165 3.29 -11.22 -0.65
N VAL A 166 3.51 -9.95 -0.96
CA VAL A 166 2.95 -8.80 -0.28
C VAL A 166 1.82 -8.24 -1.16
N VAL A 167 0.60 -8.30 -0.64
CA VAL A 167 -0.62 -7.84 -1.32
C VAL A 167 -1.21 -6.72 -0.47
N PRO A 168 -1.04 -5.44 -0.81
CA PRO A 168 -1.63 -4.36 -0.03
C PRO A 168 -3.14 -4.52 0.14
N GLY A 169 -3.67 -4.13 1.31
CA GLY A 169 -5.11 -4.10 1.55
C GLY A 169 -5.76 -2.84 0.96
N PHE A 170 -7.08 -2.71 1.19
CA PHE A 170 -7.87 -1.50 1.00
C PHE A 170 -8.33 -1.19 -0.43
N TYR A 171 -7.68 -1.60 -1.50
CA TYR A 171 -8.04 -1.24 -2.86
C TYR A 171 -8.02 -2.41 -3.86
N GLY A 172 -8.57 -2.18 -5.01
CA GLY A 172 -8.58 -3.00 -6.20
C GLY A 172 -8.87 -2.12 -7.41
N CYS A 173 -9.53 -2.62 -8.45
CA CYS A 173 -9.96 -1.80 -9.57
C CYS A 173 -11.42 -2.03 -9.95
N ASP A 174 -12.03 -1.02 -10.55
CA ASP A 174 -13.36 -1.09 -11.13
C ASP A 174 -13.35 -1.76 -12.52
N THR A 175 -14.50 -1.80 -13.19
CA THR A 175 -14.65 -2.38 -14.54
C THR A 175 -13.89 -1.60 -15.62
N HIS A 176 -13.49 -0.36 -15.34
CA HIS A 176 -12.72 0.50 -16.25
C HIS A 176 -11.22 0.49 -15.95
N GLY A 177 -10.79 -0.24 -14.91
CA GLY A 177 -9.41 -0.31 -14.48
C GLY A 177 -8.96 0.85 -13.57
N ASN A 178 -9.89 1.65 -13.04
CA ASN A 178 -9.58 2.67 -12.05
C ASN A 178 -9.50 2.05 -10.65
N VAL A 179 -8.64 2.63 -9.82
CA VAL A 179 -8.56 2.31 -8.38
C VAL A 179 -9.68 3.01 -7.64
#